data_16eda7b53abe81dadfb346dc892e589d
#
_entry.id   16eda7b53abe81dadfb346dc892e589d
#
_cell.length_a   1.000
_cell.length_b   1.000
_cell.length_c   1.000
_cell.angle_alpha   90.00
_cell.angle_beta   90.00
_cell.angle_gamma   90.00
#
_symmetry.space_group_name_H-M   'P 1'
#
loop_
_entity.id
_entity.type
_entity.pdbx_description
1 polymer ?
#
loop_
_entity_poly.entity_id
_entity_poly.type
_entity_poly.pdbx_seq_one_letter_code
_entity_poly.pdbx_strand_id
1 'polypeptide(L)'
;MRDWKKNMEILCDPLCRQVQIACHRGKFSSSVMENTALAFRTAVGQGADMVEMDLARTKDGRIVGHHDDTMIRLFRNPGRIGDYTLEELKNMELYNYLGEPCVQSIETFDEILDGLRDHAILVLDKCWDCWDEVLKLLEREKMTGQAVFKFYIEHEAAWQWAARHENCLFIPMLGDTGYLGRVADLAEKTRVP
;
A
#
# COMPACT_ATOMS: atom_id res chain seq x y z
N MET A 1 21.47 -0.20 6.91
CA MET A 1 20.06 -0.43 6.58
C MET A 1 19.26 0.08 7.78
N ARG A 2 18.19 0.84 7.56
CA ARG A 2 17.35 1.33 8.67
C ARG A 2 16.57 0.15 9.23
N ASP A 3 16.41 0.11 10.55
CA ASP A 3 15.66 -0.94 11.24
C ASP A 3 14.18 -0.58 11.23
N TRP A 4 13.38 -1.33 10.45
CA TRP A 4 11.93 -1.07 10.35
C TRP A 4 11.21 -1.20 11.68
N LYS A 5 11.67 -2.09 12.60
CA LYS A 5 11.08 -2.25 13.93
C LYS A 5 11.24 -0.98 14.75
N LYS A 6 12.45 -0.41 14.74
CA LYS A 6 12.71 0.88 15.37
C LYS A 6 11.88 2.00 14.73
N ASN A 7 11.75 2.00 13.41
CA ASN A 7 10.90 2.96 12.72
C ASN A 7 9.42 2.80 13.11
N MET A 8 8.95 1.57 13.33
CA MET A 8 7.59 1.31 13.82
C MET A 8 7.39 1.81 15.26
N GLU A 9 8.37 1.62 16.14
CA GLU A 9 8.34 2.17 17.50
C GLU A 9 8.26 3.71 17.47
N ILE A 10 9.05 4.36 16.61
CA ILE A 10 9.00 5.82 16.40
C ILE A 10 7.64 6.27 15.89
N LEU A 11 7.08 5.56 14.90
CA LEU A 11 5.77 5.87 14.32
C LEU A 11 4.66 5.79 15.36
N CYS A 12 4.74 4.84 16.29
CA CYS A 12 3.74 4.60 17.33
C CYS A 12 3.97 5.41 18.62
N ASP A 13 5.03 6.21 18.71
CA ASP A 13 5.31 7.06 19.87
C ASP A 13 4.79 8.50 19.65
N PRO A 14 3.67 8.89 20.29
CA PRO A 14 3.08 10.21 20.11
C PRO A 14 3.97 11.36 20.66
N LEU A 15 4.99 11.04 21.43
CA LEU A 15 5.94 12.01 21.99
C LEU A 15 7.20 12.13 21.13
N CYS A 16 7.41 11.21 20.20
CA CYS A 16 8.58 11.24 19.33
C CYS A 16 8.51 12.41 18.34
N ARG A 17 9.61 13.13 18.21
CA ARG A 17 9.73 14.28 17.27
C ARG A 17 10.63 13.96 16.08
N GLN A 18 11.02 12.70 15.93
CA GLN A 18 11.85 12.27 14.80
C GLN A 18 11.01 12.25 13.52
N VAL A 19 11.48 12.92 12.47
CA VAL A 19 10.86 12.90 11.16
C VAL A 19 11.15 11.57 10.49
N GLN A 20 10.09 10.94 9.95
CA GLN A 20 10.18 9.75 9.11
C GLN A 20 9.77 10.10 7.68
N ILE A 21 10.37 9.40 6.71
CA ILE A 21 10.15 9.64 5.29
C ILE A 21 9.32 8.50 4.72
N ALA A 22 8.09 8.80 4.29
CA ALA A 22 7.25 7.89 3.51
C ALA A 22 7.41 8.20 2.02
N CYS A 23 7.76 7.20 1.23
CA CYS A 23 7.87 7.34 -0.22
C CYS A 23 6.59 6.84 -0.90
N HIS A 24 5.80 7.79 -1.45
CA HIS A 24 4.53 7.54 -2.12
C HIS A 24 4.75 6.79 -3.44
N ARG A 25 4.17 5.60 -3.57
CA ARG A 25 4.32 4.65 -4.70
C ARG A 25 5.76 4.24 -5.02
N GLY A 26 6.67 4.42 -4.07
CA GLY A 26 8.09 4.16 -4.26
C GLY A 26 8.82 5.23 -5.07
N LYS A 27 10.12 5.04 -5.31
CA LYS A 27 10.96 5.93 -6.11
C LYS A 27 10.87 5.53 -7.58
N PHE A 28 9.84 5.97 -8.26
CA PHE A 28 9.63 5.75 -9.69
C PHE A 28 10.30 6.83 -10.57
N SER A 29 10.51 6.49 -11.83
CA SER A 29 11.17 7.36 -12.83
C SER A 29 10.74 6.97 -14.24
N SER A 30 11.37 7.53 -15.27
CA SER A 30 11.16 7.10 -16.66
C SER A 30 11.49 5.63 -16.91
N SER A 31 12.35 5.02 -16.09
CA SER A 31 12.80 3.62 -16.23
C SER A 31 12.34 2.70 -15.11
N VAL A 32 11.64 3.22 -14.12
CA VAL A 32 11.15 2.48 -12.96
C VAL A 32 9.69 2.79 -12.73
N MET A 33 8.82 1.79 -12.85
CA MET A 33 7.39 1.94 -12.65
C MET A 33 7.03 2.14 -11.17
N GLU A 34 6.01 2.98 -10.92
CA GLU A 34 5.40 3.12 -9.61
C GLU A 34 4.75 1.80 -9.13
N ASN A 35 4.56 1.65 -7.84
CA ASN A 35 3.93 0.47 -7.22
C ASN A 35 4.61 -0.86 -7.61
N THR A 36 5.93 -0.86 -7.77
CA THR A 36 6.73 -2.07 -8.05
C THR A 36 7.79 -2.30 -6.97
N ALA A 37 8.22 -3.54 -6.80
CA ALA A 37 9.29 -3.91 -5.87
C ALA A 37 10.58 -3.10 -6.14
N LEU A 38 10.90 -2.84 -7.41
CA LEU A 38 12.07 -2.04 -7.78
C LEU A 38 11.92 -0.58 -7.31
N ALA A 39 10.75 0.04 -7.48
CA ALA A 39 10.51 1.41 -7.01
C ALA A 39 10.63 1.50 -5.49
N PHE A 40 10.07 0.54 -4.76
CA PHE A 40 10.12 0.50 -3.31
C PHE A 40 11.54 0.25 -2.77
N ARG A 41 12.25 -0.73 -3.32
CA ARG A 41 13.65 -1.01 -2.95
C ARG A 41 14.56 0.18 -3.24
N THR A 42 14.32 0.90 -4.33
CA THR A 42 15.06 2.13 -4.66
C THR A 42 14.78 3.21 -3.61
N ALA A 43 13.53 3.40 -3.18
CA ALA A 43 13.17 4.35 -2.13
C ALA A 43 13.87 4.00 -0.79
N VAL A 44 13.82 2.73 -0.39
CA VAL A 44 14.49 2.24 0.83
C VAL A 44 16.01 2.45 0.73
N GLY A 45 16.62 2.13 -0.40
CA GLY A 45 18.04 2.35 -0.66
C GLY A 45 18.45 3.83 -0.57
N GLN A 46 17.53 4.75 -0.84
CA GLN A 46 17.71 6.20 -0.71
C GLN A 46 17.35 6.74 0.69
N GLY A 47 16.95 5.88 1.61
CA GLY A 47 16.71 6.23 3.01
C GLY A 47 15.25 6.48 3.39
N ALA A 48 14.28 6.02 2.61
CA ALA A 48 12.88 6.00 3.04
C ALA A 48 12.70 5.06 4.25
N ASP A 49 11.91 5.47 5.23
CA ASP A 49 11.54 4.71 6.41
C ASP A 49 10.30 3.85 6.14
N MET A 50 9.43 4.37 5.27
CA MET A 50 8.17 3.77 4.85
C MET A 50 8.05 3.82 3.34
N VAL A 51 7.37 2.84 2.78
CA VAL A 51 6.91 2.84 1.38
C VAL A 51 5.40 2.76 1.36
N GLU A 52 4.78 3.67 0.68
CA GLU A 52 3.34 3.65 0.49
C GLU A 52 3.02 3.03 -0.87
N MET A 53 2.04 2.13 -0.87
CA MET A 53 1.64 1.36 -2.03
C MET A 53 0.13 1.27 -2.15
N ASP A 54 -0.32 1.41 -3.39
CA ASP A 54 -1.71 1.22 -3.77
C ASP A 54 -1.91 -0.21 -4.27
N LEU A 55 -2.94 -0.87 -3.76
CA LEU A 55 -3.25 -2.25 -4.12
C LEU A 55 -4.64 -2.34 -4.77
N ALA A 56 -4.75 -3.22 -5.75
CA ALA A 56 -6.00 -3.52 -6.43
C ALA A 56 -6.17 -5.03 -6.62
N ARG A 57 -7.43 -5.50 -6.72
CA ARG A 57 -7.76 -6.90 -6.93
C ARG A 57 -8.09 -7.17 -8.39
N THR A 58 -7.46 -8.17 -8.98
CA THR A 58 -7.74 -8.65 -10.34
C THR A 58 -9.03 -9.47 -10.40
N LYS A 59 -9.53 -9.74 -11.61
CA LYS A 59 -10.72 -10.57 -11.86
C LYS A 59 -10.62 -11.99 -11.26
N ASP A 60 -9.43 -12.55 -11.26
CA ASP A 60 -9.11 -13.88 -10.71
C ASP A 60 -8.63 -13.84 -9.25
N GLY A 61 -8.85 -12.70 -8.56
CA GLY A 61 -8.63 -12.53 -7.12
C GLY A 61 -7.17 -12.36 -6.70
N ARG A 62 -6.26 -12.02 -7.63
CA ARG A 62 -4.86 -11.71 -7.27
C ARG A 62 -4.76 -10.25 -6.87
N ILE A 63 -3.91 -9.96 -5.89
CA ILE A 63 -3.62 -8.59 -5.45
C ILE A 63 -2.40 -8.09 -6.19
N VAL A 64 -2.52 -6.90 -6.79
CA VAL A 64 -1.47 -6.27 -7.61
C VAL A 64 -1.25 -4.81 -7.20
N GLY A 65 -0.07 -4.26 -7.51
CA GLY A 65 0.23 -2.85 -7.30
C GLY A 65 -0.39 -1.98 -8.40
N HIS A 66 -1.43 -1.17 -8.06
CA HIS A 66 -2.05 -0.23 -8.99
C HIS A 66 -2.87 0.85 -8.27
N HIS A 67 -2.73 2.11 -8.70
CA HIS A 67 -3.38 3.24 -8.03
C HIS A 67 -4.73 3.64 -8.63
N ASP A 68 -4.82 3.72 -9.96
CA ASP A 68 -5.94 4.42 -10.63
C ASP A 68 -7.18 3.54 -10.70
N ASP A 69 -8.36 4.16 -10.69
CA ASP A 69 -9.62 3.43 -10.89
C ASP A 69 -9.73 2.81 -12.29
N THR A 70 -9.02 3.40 -13.27
CA THR A 70 -8.94 2.92 -14.64
C THR A 70 -7.48 2.66 -15.04
N MET A 71 -7.29 1.87 -16.06
CA MET A 71 -5.97 1.50 -16.56
C MET A 71 -5.43 2.48 -17.62
N ILE A 72 -6.09 3.63 -17.85
CA ILE A 72 -5.78 4.56 -18.95
C ILE A 72 -4.32 5.04 -18.89
N ARG A 73 -3.85 5.46 -17.71
CA ARG A 73 -2.53 6.09 -17.54
C ARG A 73 -1.38 5.12 -17.77
N LEU A 74 -1.46 3.93 -17.18
CA LEU A 74 -0.35 2.98 -17.20
C LEU A 74 -0.47 1.91 -18.30
N PHE A 75 -1.68 1.63 -18.80
CA PHE A 75 -1.90 0.57 -19.80
C PHE A 75 -2.54 1.10 -21.10
N ARG A 76 -2.89 2.39 -21.17
CA ARG A 76 -3.66 2.98 -22.28
C ARG A 76 -4.96 2.23 -22.57
N ASN A 77 -5.54 1.63 -21.54
CA ASN A 77 -6.74 0.82 -21.58
C ASN A 77 -7.83 1.47 -20.69
N PRO A 78 -9.07 1.69 -21.18
CA PRO A 78 -10.13 2.31 -20.39
C PRO A 78 -10.75 1.38 -19.33
N GLY A 79 -10.42 0.08 -19.32
CA GLY A 79 -10.88 -0.89 -18.33
C GLY A 79 -10.33 -0.66 -16.94
N ARG A 80 -10.70 -1.52 -16.00
CA ARG A 80 -10.24 -1.53 -14.61
C ARG A 80 -9.43 -2.78 -14.35
N ILE A 81 -8.57 -2.79 -13.35
CA ILE A 81 -7.78 -3.98 -12.94
C ILE A 81 -8.70 -5.18 -12.68
N GLY A 82 -9.84 -4.98 -12.02
CA GLY A 82 -10.82 -6.03 -11.73
C GLY A 82 -11.54 -6.64 -12.94
N ASP A 83 -11.41 -6.08 -14.12
CA ASP A 83 -11.99 -6.62 -15.37
C ASP A 83 -11.10 -7.71 -15.99
N TYR A 84 -9.82 -7.81 -15.58
CA TYR A 84 -8.80 -8.67 -16.19
C TYR A 84 -8.19 -9.64 -15.18
N THR A 85 -7.81 -10.81 -15.67
CA THR A 85 -6.99 -11.77 -14.92
C THR A 85 -5.55 -11.28 -14.83
N LEU A 86 -4.78 -11.81 -13.87
CA LEU A 86 -3.35 -11.49 -13.75
C LEU A 86 -2.58 -11.83 -15.04
N GLU A 87 -2.91 -12.96 -15.69
CA GLU A 87 -2.26 -13.37 -16.94
C GLU A 87 -2.50 -12.35 -18.06
N GLU A 88 -3.76 -11.90 -18.22
CA GLU A 88 -4.09 -10.84 -19.18
C GLU A 88 -3.33 -9.56 -18.90
N LEU A 89 -3.27 -9.12 -17.64
CA LEU A 89 -2.55 -7.92 -17.24
C LEU A 89 -1.03 -8.02 -17.46
N LYS A 90 -0.42 -9.16 -17.17
CA LYS A 90 1.03 -9.38 -17.39
C LYS A 90 1.41 -9.41 -18.86
N ASN A 91 0.46 -9.67 -19.76
CA ASN A 91 0.65 -9.63 -21.21
C ASN A 91 0.39 -8.24 -21.83
N MET A 92 -0.09 -7.26 -21.04
CA MET A 92 -0.28 -5.89 -21.49
C MET A 92 1.02 -5.08 -21.37
N GLU A 93 1.21 -4.18 -22.33
CA GLU A 93 2.30 -3.21 -22.27
C GLU A 93 2.01 -2.14 -21.21
N LEU A 94 3.02 -1.83 -20.39
CA LEU A 94 2.97 -0.74 -19.43
C LEU A 94 3.69 0.50 -19.95
N TYR A 95 3.17 1.66 -19.57
CA TYR A 95 3.71 2.98 -19.94
C TYR A 95 4.14 3.74 -18.69
N ASN A 96 5.31 4.37 -18.75
CA ASN A 96 5.80 5.24 -17.68
C ASN A 96 5.02 6.57 -17.63
N TYR A 97 5.34 7.42 -16.65
CA TYR A 97 4.69 8.73 -16.50
C TYR A 97 4.95 9.71 -17.65
N LEU A 98 5.92 9.43 -18.53
CA LEU A 98 6.16 10.19 -19.77
C LEU A 98 5.37 9.63 -20.96
N GLY A 99 4.67 8.52 -20.78
CA GLY A 99 3.90 7.84 -21.82
C GLY A 99 4.76 6.94 -22.73
N GLU A 100 5.99 6.57 -22.29
CA GLU A 100 6.87 5.66 -23.02
C GLU A 100 6.68 4.22 -22.53
N PRO A 101 6.78 3.22 -23.42
CA PRO A 101 6.68 1.82 -23.03
C PRO A 101 7.76 1.42 -22.03
N CYS A 102 7.41 0.56 -21.08
CA CYS A 102 8.32 0.00 -20.08
C CYS A 102 8.55 -1.48 -20.31
N VAL A 103 9.73 -1.96 -19.93
CA VAL A 103 10.04 -3.40 -19.92
C VAL A 103 9.48 -4.12 -18.68
N GLN A 104 9.04 -3.36 -17.68
CA GLN A 104 8.43 -3.91 -16.48
C GLN A 104 6.97 -4.30 -16.76
N SER A 105 6.48 -5.30 -16.05
CA SER A 105 5.06 -5.69 -16.02
C SER A 105 4.45 -5.32 -14.66
N ILE A 106 3.13 -5.41 -14.56
CA ILE A 106 2.44 -5.30 -13.28
C ILE A 106 2.93 -6.42 -12.34
N GLU A 107 3.14 -6.07 -11.07
CA GLU A 107 3.61 -7.00 -10.04
C GLU A 107 2.49 -7.38 -9.08
N THR A 108 2.46 -8.62 -8.65
CA THR A 108 1.59 -9.07 -7.57
C THR A 108 2.12 -8.57 -6.22
N PHE A 109 1.22 -8.48 -5.24
CA PHE A 109 1.61 -8.11 -3.88
C PHE A 109 2.63 -9.09 -3.29
N ASP A 110 2.55 -10.38 -3.63
CA ASP A 110 3.56 -11.38 -3.26
C ASP A 110 4.95 -11.03 -3.79
N GLU A 111 5.05 -10.66 -5.08
CA GLU A 111 6.30 -10.26 -5.71
C GLU A 111 6.86 -8.99 -5.07
N ILE A 112 5.99 -8.04 -4.69
CA ILE A 112 6.37 -6.82 -3.98
C ILE A 112 6.88 -7.14 -2.56
N LEU A 113 6.16 -7.98 -1.80
CA LEU A 113 6.53 -8.35 -0.42
C LEU A 113 7.88 -9.04 -0.34
N ASP A 114 8.19 -9.92 -1.30
CA ASP A 114 9.49 -10.62 -1.34
C ASP A 114 10.67 -9.64 -1.40
N GLY A 115 10.50 -8.52 -2.10
CA GLY A 115 11.50 -7.47 -2.21
C GLY A 115 11.61 -6.52 -1.00
N LEU A 116 10.68 -6.58 -0.02
CA LEU A 116 10.55 -5.60 1.06
C LEU A 116 10.62 -6.19 2.47
N ARG A 117 10.75 -7.50 2.59
CA ARG A 117 10.85 -8.18 3.87
C ARG A 117 11.97 -7.57 4.73
N ASP A 118 11.63 -7.14 5.94
CA ASP A 118 12.53 -6.54 6.93
C ASP A 118 13.24 -5.24 6.49
N HIS A 119 12.72 -4.54 5.47
CA HIS A 119 13.38 -3.35 4.95
C HIS A 119 12.72 -2.01 5.30
N ALA A 120 11.39 -1.94 5.30
CA ALA A 120 10.65 -0.70 5.56
C ALA A 120 9.25 -0.99 6.11
N ILE A 121 8.60 0.02 6.66
CA ILE A 121 7.17 -0.04 6.96
C ILE A 121 6.38 0.02 5.65
N LEU A 122 5.38 -0.85 5.53
CA LEU A 122 4.48 -0.93 4.38
C LEU A 122 3.20 -0.14 4.68
N VAL A 123 2.98 0.97 4.01
CA VAL A 123 1.73 1.74 4.13
C VAL A 123 0.82 1.35 2.97
N LEU A 124 -0.27 0.63 3.28
CA LEU A 124 -1.17 0.02 2.30
C LEU A 124 -2.39 0.91 2.06
N ASP A 125 -2.57 1.36 0.83
CA ASP A 125 -3.68 2.21 0.40
C ASP A 125 -4.53 1.54 -0.68
N LYS A 126 -5.73 2.04 -0.92
CA LYS A 126 -6.67 1.66 -1.97
C LYS A 126 -7.16 0.20 -1.99
N CYS A 127 -6.81 -0.60 -0.98
CA CYS A 127 -7.19 -2.01 -0.89
C CYS A 127 -8.41 -2.26 0.01
N TRP A 128 -9.30 -1.29 0.17
CA TRP A 128 -10.40 -1.32 1.14
C TRP A 128 -11.45 -2.40 0.88
N ASP A 129 -11.58 -2.84 -0.35
CA ASP A 129 -12.48 -3.91 -0.78
C ASP A 129 -11.83 -5.31 -0.80
N CYS A 130 -10.54 -5.40 -0.46
CA CYS A 130 -9.78 -6.65 -0.44
C CYS A 130 -8.83 -6.80 0.76
N TRP A 131 -9.10 -6.13 1.87
CA TRP A 131 -8.26 -6.19 3.08
C TRP A 131 -8.11 -7.59 3.68
N ASP A 132 -9.16 -8.43 3.60
CA ASP A 132 -9.07 -9.81 4.10
C ASP A 132 -8.06 -10.64 3.30
N GLU A 133 -8.01 -10.45 1.99
CA GLU A 133 -7.04 -11.09 1.10
C GLU A 133 -5.62 -10.56 1.36
N VAL A 134 -5.49 -9.23 1.48
CA VAL A 134 -4.21 -8.56 1.79
C VAL A 134 -3.68 -9.02 3.15
N LEU A 135 -4.52 -9.07 4.18
CA LEU A 135 -4.12 -9.53 5.51
C LEU A 135 -3.66 -10.99 5.50
N LYS A 136 -4.36 -11.89 4.80
CA LYS A 136 -3.95 -13.30 4.64
C LYS A 136 -2.57 -13.43 3.99
N LEU A 137 -2.28 -12.59 2.98
CA LEU A 137 -0.96 -12.55 2.35
C LEU A 137 0.12 -12.12 3.35
N LEU A 138 -0.12 -11.05 4.10
CA LEU A 138 0.80 -10.56 5.14
C LEU A 138 1.01 -11.59 6.26
N GLU A 139 -0.02 -12.30 6.69
CA GLU A 139 0.07 -13.36 7.70
C GLU A 139 0.91 -14.53 7.20
N ARG A 140 0.65 -14.99 5.97
CA ARG A 140 1.43 -16.06 5.33
C ARG A 140 2.91 -15.68 5.24
N GLU A 141 3.22 -14.44 4.88
CA GLU A 141 4.58 -13.93 4.77
C GLU A 141 5.19 -13.49 6.12
N LYS A 142 4.41 -13.52 7.22
CA LYS A 142 4.81 -13.06 8.57
C LYS A 142 5.21 -11.58 8.58
N MET A 143 4.56 -10.76 7.77
CA MET A 143 4.84 -9.34 7.61
C MET A 143 3.74 -8.42 8.16
N THR A 144 2.74 -8.95 8.86
CA THR A 144 1.64 -8.18 9.45
C THR A 144 2.15 -7.04 10.35
N GLY A 145 3.17 -7.30 11.18
CA GLY A 145 3.76 -6.29 12.05
C GLY A 145 4.55 -5.19 11.33
N GLN A 146 4.80 -5.35 10.03
CA GLN A 146 5.49 -4.39 9.17
C GLN A 146 4.50 -3.51 8.39
N ALA A 147 3.20 -3.84 8.42
CA ALA A 147 2.16 -3.21 7.63
C ALA A 147 1.32 -2.22 8.45
N VAL A 148 0.91 -1.14 7.78
CA VAL A 148 -0.03 -0.13 8.29
C VAL A 148 -1.09 0.10 7.21
N PHE A 149 -2.36 -0.04 7.58
CA PHE A 149 -3.50 0.13 6.67
C PHE A 149 -3.97 1.58 6.66
N LYS A 150 -3.99 2.19 5.49
CA LYS A 150 -4.41 3.57 5.27
C LYS A 150 -5.80 3.60 4.65
N PHE A 151 -6.71 4.42 5.15
CA PHE A 151 -8.07 4.54 4.63
C PHE A 151 -8.74 5.86 5.02
N TYR A 152 -9.76 6.25 4.29
CA TYR A 152 -10.63 7.37 4.70
C TYR A 152 -11.59 6.91 5.78
N ILE A 153 -11.59 7.62 6.93
CA ILE A 153 -12.42 7.29 8.09
C ILE A 153 -13.93 7.38 7.79
N GLU A 154 -14.29 8.12 6.76
CA GLU A 154 -15.65 8.24 6.23
C GLU A 154 -16.12 6.95 5.54
N HIS A 155 -15.19 6.12 5.09
CA HIS A 155 -15.51 4.86 4.40
C HIS A 155 -16.00 3.81 5.38
N GLU A 156 -17.33 3.63 5.47
CA GLU A 156 -18.00 2.84 6.51
C GLU A 156 -17.48 1.40 6.60
N ALA A 157 -17.36 0.71 5.48
CA ALA A 157 -16.90 -0.69 5.46
C ALA A 157 -15.46 -0.83 5.96
N ALA A 158 -14.57 0.10 5.57
CA ALA A 158 -13.19 0.12 6.02
C ALA A 158 -13.09 0.42 7.52
N TRP A 159 -13.86 1.39 8.02
CA TRP A 159 -13.90 1.69 9.43
C TRP A 159 -14.39 0.50 10.26
N GLN A 160 -15.47 -0.18 9.81
CA GLN A 160 -15.99 -1.38 10.49
C GLN A 160 -14.99 -2.55 10.48
N TRP A 161 -14.24 -2.69 9.39
CA TRP A 161 -13.19 -3.70 9.31
C TRP A 161 -12.06 -3.38 10.29
N ALA A 162 -11.57 -2.16 10.29
CA ALA A 162 -10.51 -1.69 11.19
C ALA A 162 -10.91 -1.90 12.66
N ALA A 163 -12.13 -1.53 13.05
CA ALA A 163 -12.64 -1.70 14.41
C ALA A 163 -12.71 -3.16 14.90
N ARG A 164 -12.59 -4.15 14.01
CA ARG A 164 -12.59 -5.58 14.34
C ARG A 164 -11.20 -6.23 14.31
N HIS A 165 -10.17 -5.49 13.85
CA HIS A 165 -8.81 -6.00 13.64
C HIS A 165 -7.81 -5.26 14.55
N GLU A 166 -7.96 -5.41 15.87
CA GLU A 166 -7.17 -4.74 16.92
C GLU A 166 -5.65 -4.96 16.81
N ASN A 167 -5.24 -6.05 16.16
CA ASN A 167 -3.82 -6.39 15.96
C ASN A 167 -3.19 -5.71 14.75
N CYS A 168 -3.97 -5.01 13.92
CA CYS A 168 -3.49 -4.23 12.79
C CYS A 168 -3.22 -2.78 13.20
N LEU A 169 -2.32 -2.13 12.45
CA LEU A 169 -2.06 -0.70 12.60
C LEU A 169 -2.79 0.06 11.49
N PHE A 170 -3.33 1.24 11.83
CA PHE A 170 -4.14 2.03 10.92
C PHE A 170 -3.69 3.48 10.86
N ILE A 171 -3.68 4.05 9.64
CA ILE A 171 -3.57 5.50 9.41
C ILE A 171 -4.92 5.97 8.84
N PRO A 172 -5.85 6.43 9.71
CA PRO A 172 -7.10 7.01 9.25
C PRO A 172 -6.85 8.38 8.60
N MET A 173 -7.28 8.53 7.36
CA MET A 173 -7.32 9.83 6.69
C MET A 173 -8.66 10.49 6.98
N LEU A 174 -8.62 11.77 7.32
CA LEU A 174 -9.80 12.57 7.62
C LEU A 174 -10.08 13.57 6.49
N GLY A 175 -11.12 13.34 5.72
CA GLY A 175 -11.58 14.27 4.68
C GLY A 175 -12.56 15.33 5.22
N ASP A 176 -13.32 14.98 6.26
CA ASP A 176 -14.29 15.87 6.92
C ASP A 176 -14.16 15.80 8.45
N THR A 177 -14.08 16.96 9.10
CA THR A 177 -13.96 17.08 10.57
C THR A 177 -15.16 16.53 11.34
N GLY A 178 -16.33 16.36 10.69
CA GLY A 178 -17.49 15.69 11.26
C GLY A 178 -17.26 14.26 11.73
N TYR A 179 -16.20 13.62 11.25
CA TYR A 179 -15.83 12.23 11.60
C TYR A 179 -14.74 12.12 12.67
N LEU A 180 -14.33 13.21 13.32
CA LEU A 180 -13.32 13.17 14.40
C LEU A 180 -13.65 12.18 15.52
N GLY A 181 -14.94 12.01 15.85
CA GLY A 181 -15.39 11.01 16.83
C GLY A 181 -14.98 9.58 16.45
N ARG A 182 -15.06 9.21 15.16
CA ARG A 182 -14.63 7.88 14.68
C ARG A 182 -13.12 7.66 14.82
N VAL A 183 -12.31 8.70 14.66
CA VAL A 183 -10.86 8.60 14.89
C VAL A 183 -10.57 8.29 16.35
N ALA A 184 -11.26 8.96 17.28
CA ALA A 184 -11.14 8.70 18.72
C ALA A 184 -11.59 7.28 19.07
N ASP A 185 -12.76 6.84 18.56
CA ASP A 185 -13.28 5.48 18.77
C ASP A 185 -12.32 4.41 18.22
N LEU A 186 -11.67 4.68 17.07
CA LEU A 186 -10.68 3.76 16.50
C LEU A 186 -9.43 3.69 17.36
N ALA A 187 -8.92 4.84 17.83
CA ALA A 187 -7.74 4.91 18.68
C ALA A 187 -7.92 4.20 20.03
N GLU A 188 -9.16 4.14 20.55
CA GLU A 188 -9.47 3.36 21.75
C GLU A 188 -9.47 1.83 21.51
N LYS A 189 -9.82 1.40 20.32
CA LYS A 189 -9.99 -0.03 19.95
C LYS A 189 -8.78 -0.64 19.27
N THR A 190 -8.00 0.16 18.58
CA THR A 190 -6.89 -0.29 17.75
C THR A 190 -5.64 0.54 18.02
N ARG A 191 -4.52 0.10 17.47
CA ARG A 191 -3.27 0.87 17.51
C ARG A 191 -3.27 1.84 16.31
N VAL A 192 -3.47 3.11 16.60
CA VAL A 192 -3.33 4.23 15.64
C VAL A 192 -2.00 4.89 15.94
N PRO A 193 -1.08 4.99 14.96
CA PRO A 193 0.20 5.67 15.13
C PRO A 193 0.06 7.18 15.35
#